data_8bdab4b6b7a09fa828cd012917ad2f84
#
_entry.id   8bdab4b6b7a09fa828cd012917ad2f84
#
_cell.length_a   1.000
_cell.length_b   1.000
_cell.length_c   1.000
_cell.angle_alpha   90.00
_cell.angle_beta   90.00
_cell.angle_gamma   90.00
#
_symmetry.space_group_name_H-M   'P 1'
#
loop_
_entity.id
_entity.type
_entity.pdbx_description
1 polymer ?
#
loop_
_entity_poly.entity_id
_entity_poly.type
_entity_poly.pdbx_seq_one_letter_code
_entity_poly.pdbx_strand_id
1 'polypeptide(L)'
;TIAGSCYKIASDIRFLGSGPRSGLGELILPENEPGSSIMPGKVNPTQAEALTQVAAHVMGNDAAIKFAGSQGHFELNVYNPMMSYNLLQSIQLLGDAADSFTERMLMGIQANEPRIEKLMKESLMLVTALAPTIGYDNATKVAKTAHKNGTTLKEEAIALGFVDEATFDAVVRPEQMIGPKA
;
A
#
# COMPACT_ATOMS: atom_id res chain seq x y z
N THR A 1 18.23 4.11 4.97
CA THR A 1 17.47 4.16 3.70
C THR A 1 16.76 2.84 3.43
N ILE A 2 17.46 1.69 3.31
CA ILE A 2 16.86 0.37 3.01
C ILE A 2 15.73 0.02 3.98
N ALA A 3 15.96 0.15 5.29
CA ALA A 3 14.93 -0.11 6.30
C ALA A 3 13.66 0.72 6.08
N GLY A 4 13.80 2.00 5.69
CA GLY A 4 12.66 2.86 5.37
C GLY A 4 11.87 2.36 4.15
N SER A 5 12.56 1.90 3.11
CA SER A 5 11.91 1.31 1.93
C SER A 5 11.20 0.01 2.27
N CYS A 6 11.83 -0.87 3.04
CA CYS A 6 11.21 -2.13 3.51
C CYS A 6 9.97 -1.87 4.36
N TYR A 7 10.05 -0.89 5.28
CA TYR A 7 8.91 -0.48 6.09
C TYR A 7 7.72 -0.03 5.23
N LYS A 8 7.99 0.83 4.24
CA LYS A 8 6.97 1.37 3.34
C LYS A 8 6.30 0.26 2.53
N ILE A 9 7.07 -0.63 1.91
CA ILE A 9 6.57 -1.74 1.10
C ILE A 9 5.72 -2.70 1.95
N ALA A 10 6.23 -3.10 3.11
CA ALA A 10 5.50 -4.01 4.01
C ALA A 10 4.21 -3.39 4.53
N SER A 11 4.23 -2.09 4.87
CA SER A 11 3.04 -1.35 5.33
C SER A 11 1.97 -1.24 4.25
N ASP A 12 2.34 -0.97 3.00
CA ASP A 12 1.41 -0.90 1.88
C ASP A 12 0.77 -2.25 1.60
N ILE A 13 1.56 -3.31 1.52
CA ILE A 13 1.06 -4.68 1.29
C ILE A 13 0.09 -5.08 2.40
N ARG A 14 0.46 -4.81 3.66
CA ARG A 14 -0.42 -5.06 4.81
C ARG A 14 -1.74 -4.31 4.70
N PHE A 15 -1.71 -3.05 4.30
CA PHE A 15 -2.90 -2.21 4.17
C PHE A 15 -3.78 -2.64 3.00
N LEU A 16 -3.19 -2.93 1.85
CA LEU A 16 -3.91 -3.45 0.68
C LEU A 16 -4.57 -4.81 0.95
N GLY A 17 -3.97 -5.65 1.78
CA GLY A 17 -4.54 -6.94 2.21
C GLY A 17 -5.49 -6.83 3.40
N SER A 18 -5.82 -5.63 3.89
CA SER A 18 -6.69 -5.45 5.06
C SER A 18 -8.11 -5.95 4.83
N GLY A 19 -8.66 -6.65 5.80
CA GLY A 19 -10.00 -7.26 5.76
C GLY A 19 -10.14 -8.38 6.78
N PRO A 20 -10.95 -9.42 6.51
CA PRO A 20 -11.89 -9.54 5.39
C PRO A 20 -13.12 -8.62 5.55
N ARG A 21 -13.74 -8.26 4.46
CA ARG A 21 -14.96 -7.43 4.31
C ARG A 21 -14.84 -5.99 4.81
N SER A 22 -14.15 -5.75 5.92
CA SER A 22 -13.93 -4.41 6.52
C SER A 22 -12.49 -3.98 6.30
N GLY A 23 -12.17 -3.52 5.13
CA GLY A 23 -10.84 -3.09 4.71
C GLY A 23 -10.75 -2.94 3.20
N LEU A 24 -9.56 -2.68 2.67
CA LEU A 24 -9.36 -2.58 1.23
C LEU A 24 -9.55 -3.94 0.54
N GLY A 25 -8.84 -4.96 0.98
CA GLY A 25 -8.97 -6.32 0.47
C GLY A 25 -8.59 -6.47 -1.00
N GLU A 26 -7.71 -5.60 -1.51
CA GLU A 26 -7.24 -5.64 -2.91
C GLU A 26 -6.19 -6.73 -3.15
N LEU A 27 -5.47 -7.12 -2.09
CA LEU A 27 -4.53 -8.23 -2.12
C LEU A 27 -5.04 -9.40 -1.27
N ILE A 28 -4.83 -10.62 -1.78
CA ILE A 28 -4.98 -11.86 -1.04
C ILE A 28 -3.58 -12.25 -0.57
N LEU A 29 -3.38 -12.27 0.74
CA LEU A 29 -2.10 -12.58 1.35
C LEU A 29 -2.02 -14.06 1.74
N PRO A 30 -0.82 -14.68 1.68
CA PRO A 30 -0.63 -16.06 2.13
C PRO A 30 -0.97 -16.24 3.62
N GLU A 31 -1.63 -17.34 3.93
CA GLU A 31 -1.90 -17.76 5.30
C GLU A 31 -0.75 -18.62 5.80
N ASN A 32 0.19 -18.05 6.54
CA ASN A 32 1.36 -18.80 7.01
C ASN A 32 1.12 -19.51 8.35
N GLU A 33 0.18 -18.99 9.16
CA GLU A 33 -0.06 -19.46 10.52
C GLU A 33 -1.47 -19.08 11.02
N PRO A 34 -2.00 -19.78 12.02
CA PRO A 34 -3.26 -19.39 12.66
C PRO A 34 -3.16 -17.99 13.25
N GLY A 35 -4.10 -17.12 12.91
CA GLY A 35 -4.02 -15.70 13.26
C GLY A 35 -4.29 -15.38 14.73
N SER A 36 -5.06 -16.21 15.45
CA SER A 36 -5.44 -15.96 16.83
C SER A 36 -6.10 -17.18 17.46
N SER A 37 -5.85 -17.43 18.75
CA SER A 37 -6.59 -18.40 19.56
C SER A 37 -7.97 -17.90 19.99
N ILE A 38 -8.22 -16.59 19.92
CA ILE A 38 -9.47 -15.96 20.39
C ILE A 38 -10.46 -15.77 19.25
N MET A 39 -9.99 -15.49 18.03
CA MET A 39 -10.83 -15.21 16.85
C MET A 39 -10.63 -16.30 15.80
N PRO A 40 -11.54 -17.30 15.72
CA PRO A 40 -11.47 -18.34 14.70
C PRO A 40 -11.50 -17.73 13.28
N GLY A 41 -10.64 -18.21 12.41
CA GLY A 41 -10.55 -17.75 11.01
C GLY A 41 -9.85 -16.40 10.81
N LYS A 42 -9.28 -15.80 11.86
CA LYS A 42 -8.44 -14.61 11.73
C LYS A 42 -7.10 -14.99 11.11
N VAL A 43 -6.69 -14.25 10.08
CA VAL A 43 -5.37 -14.34 9.46
C VAL A 43 -4.64 -13.03 9.68
N ASN A 44 -3.41 -13.09 10.18
CA ASN A 44 -2.56 -11.92 10.35
C ASN A 44 -1.50 -11.88 9.24
N PRO A 45 -1.15 -10.70 8.71
CA PRO A 45 -0.05 -10.52 7.76
C PRO A 45 1.30 -10.50 8.50
N THR A 46 1.62 -11.60 9.22
CA THR A 46 2.74 -11.67 10.17
C THR A 46 4.10 -11.38 9.56
N GLN A 47 4.31 -11.75 8.28
CA GLN A 47 5.56 -11.45 7.60
C GLN A 47 5.74 -9.94 7.34
N ALA A 48 4.66 -9.24 6.98
CA ALA A 48 4.69 -7.79 6.86
C ALA A 48 4.88 -7.12 8.22
N GLU A 49 4.25 -7.64 9.27
CA GLU A 49 4.43 -7.14 10.64
C GLU A 49 5.87 -7.34 11.12
N ALA A 50 6.47 -8.50 10.88
CA ALA A 50 7.85 -8.79 11.23
C ALA A 50 8.82 -7.83 10.51
N LEU A 51 8.66 -7.65 9.19
CA LEU A 51 9.53 -6.75 8.42
C LEU A 51 9.43 -5.30 8.90
N THR A 52 8.23 -4.82 9.26
CA THR A 52 8.07 -3.45 9.81
C THR A 52 8.75 -3.31 11.18
N GLN A 53 8.70 -4.33 12.03
CA GLN A 53 9.38 -4.33 13.33
C GLN A 53 10.89 -4.36 13.18
N VAL A 54 11.41 -5.17 12.27
CA VAL A 54 12.85 -5.20 11.94
C VAL A 54 13.30 -3.83 11.41
N ALA A 55 12.54 -3.22 10.52
CA ALA A 55 12.86 -1.88 10.02
C ALA A 55 12.93 -0.83 11.14
N ALA A 56 11.96 -0.85 12.06
CA ALA A 56 11.95 0.05 13.20
C ALA A 56 13.17 -0.18 14.13
N HIS A 57 13.52 -1.45 14.39
CA HIS A 57 14.69 -1.80 15.19
C HIS A 57 16.00 -1.30 14.54
N VAL A 58 16.16 -1.50 13.25
CA VAL A 58 17.33 -1.02 12.49
C VAL A 58 17.46 0.50 12.52
N MET A 59 16.33 1.23 12.44
CA MET A 59 16.34 2.68 12.60
C MET A 59 16.79 3.10 14.01
N GLY A 60 16.40 2.34 15.04
CA GLY A 60 16.89 2.54 16.42
C GLY A 60 18.40 2.29 16.55
N ASN A 61 18.91 1.22 15.93
CA ASN A 61 20.33 0.94 15.87
C ASN A 61 21.12 2.06 15.14
N ASP A 62 20.59 2.58 14.05
CA ASP A 62 21.20 3.71 13.31
C ASP A 62 21.28 4.97 14.18
N ALA A 63 20.24 5.27 14.96
CA ALA A 63 20.26 6.39 15.90
C ALA A 63 21.33 6.21 16.99
N ALA A 64 21.44 5.00 17.53
CA ALA A 64 22.47 4.67 18.51
C ALA A 64 23.90 4.80 17.93
N ILE A 65 24.11 4.32 16.71
CA ILE A 65 25.40 4.44 15.99
C ILE A 65 25.76 5.91 15.76
N LYS A 66 24.80 6.73 15.30
CA LYS A 66 25.02 8.17 15.08
C LYS A 66 25.40 8.90 16.37
N PHE A 67 24.71 8.60 17.46
CA PHE A 67 25.07 9.15 18.76
C PHE A 67 26.47 8.72 19.18
N ALA A 68 26.79 7.44 19.10
CA ALA A 68 28.10 6.89 19.47
C ALA A 68 29.23 7.47 18.61
N GLY A 69 28.98 7.68 17.30
CA GLY A 69 29.97 8.28 16.39
C GLY A 69 30.29 9.75 16.71
N SER A 70 29.39 10.45 17.42
CA SER A 70 29.62 11.82 17.86
C SER A 70 30.45 11.93 19.17
N GLN A 71 30.75 10.79 19.79
CA GLN A 71 31.45 10.73 21.07
C GLN A 71 32.96 10.48 20.89
N GLY A 72 33.69 10.60 21.97
CA GLY A 72 35.13 10.33 22.02
C GLY A 72 35.87 11.40 22.80
N HIS A 73 37.06 11.03 23.29
CA HIS A 73 37.99 11.94 23.94
C HIS A 73 39.32 11.82 23.25
N PHE A 74 39.83 12.94 22.77
CA PHE A 74 41.04 13.00 21.94
C PHE A 74 40.93 12.05 20.73
N GLU A 75 41.82 11.08 20.60
CA GLU A 75 41.88 10.17 19.45
C GLU A 75 41.25 8.79 19.73
N LEU A 76 40.41 8.66 20.77
CA LEU A 76 39.80 7.40 21.18
C LEU A 76 38.27 7.52 21.31
N ASN A 77 37.55 6.67 20.56
CA ASN A 77 36.12 6.47 20.74
C ASN A 77 35.86 5.06 21.30
N VAL A 78 35.43 5.00 22.58
CA VAL A 78 35.18 3.73 23.30
C VAL A 78 33.90 3.05 22.88
N TYR A 79 33.06 3.66 22.03
CA TYR A 79 31.77 3.10 21.53
C TYR A 79 31.93 2.16 20.33
N ASN A 80 33.12 1.99 19.78
CA ASN A 80 33.35 1.14 18.61
C ASN A 80 32.72 -0.27 18.70
N PRO A 81 32.83 -1.00 19.83
CA PRO A 81 32.20 -2.32 19.93
C PRO A 81 30.68 -2.28 19.78
N MET A 82 30.01 -1.28 20.36
CA MET A 82 28.56 -1.10 20.29
C MET A 82 28.14 -0.70 18.87
N MET A 83 28.87 0.21 18.21
CA MET A 83 28.60 0.59 16.82
C MET A 83 28.73 -0.61 15.88
N SER A 84 29.78 -1.42 16.05
CA SER A 84 29.99 -2.63 15.25
C SER A 84 28.88 -3.66 15.46
N TYR A 85 28.49 -3.90 16.70
CA TYR A 85 27.39 -4.82 17.04
C TYR A 85 26.08 -4.38 16.39
N ASN A 86 25.68 -3.12 16.59
CA ASN A 86 24.40 -2.61 16.05
C ASN A 86 24.39 -2.60 14.51
N LEU A 87 25.52 -2.31 13.87
CA LEU A 87 25.61 -2.35 12.41
C LEU A 87 25.48 -3.79 11.86
N LEU A 88 26.26 -4.72 12.41
CA LEU A 88 26.23 -6.11 11.96
C LEU A 88 24.86 -6.76 12.23
N GLN A 89 24.27 -6.50 13.40
CA GLN A 89 22.91 -6.97 13.69
C GLN A 89 21.89 -6.40 12.69
N SER A 90 21.99 -5.13 12.36
CA SER A 90 21.09 -4.49 11.40
C SER A 90 21.18 -5.09 10.01
N ILE A 91 22.39 -5.42 9.56
CA ILE A 91 22.64 -6.09 8.26
C ILE A 91 21.99 -7.47 8.27
N GLN A 92 22.23 -8.26 9.30
CA GLN A 92 21.70 -9.62 9.42
C GLN A 92 20.17 -9.61 9.51
N LEU A 93 19.59 -8.79 10.40
CA LEU A 93 18.13 -8.73 10.55
C LEU A 93 17.41 -8.29 9.27
N LEU A 94 17.97 -7.32 8.52
CA LEU A 94 17.37 -6.92 7.25
C LEU A 94 17.47 -8.02 6.20
N GLY A 95 18.60 -8.73 6.13
CA GLY A 95 18.78 -9.86 5.22
C GLY A 95 17.76 -10.96 5.51
N ASP A 96 17.78 -11.47 6.73
CA ASP A 96 16.89 -12.57 7.16
C ASP A 96 15.40 -12.20 7.00
N ALA A 97 15.02 -10.96 7.33
CA ALA A 97 13.65 -10.50 7.19
C ALA A 97 13.24 -10.32 5.72
N ALA A 98 14.13 -9.87 4.84
CA ALA A 98 13.86 -9.74 3.42
C ALA A 98 13.66 -11.11 2.76
N ASP A 99 14.50 -12.09 3.09
CA ASP A 99 14.37 -13.48 2.59
C ASP A 99 13.05 -14.09 3.06
N SER A 100 12.75 -14.03 4.35
CA SER A 100 11.50 -14.54 4.92
C SER A 100 10.27 -13.87 4.30
N PHE A 101 10.31 -12.55 4.15
CA PHE A 101 9.22 -11.79 3.53
C PHE A 101 9.02 -12.16 2.05
N THR A 102 10.10 -12.36 1.32
CA THR A 102 10.04 -12.79 -0.08
C THR A 102 9.42 -14.17 -0.22
N GLU A 103 9.95 -15.15 0.50
CA GLU A 103 9.52 -16.54 0.37
C GLU A 103 8.11 -16.78 0.89
N ARG A 104 7.75 -16.16 2.01
CA ARG A 104 6.52 -16.45 2.75
C ARG A 104 5.39 -15.44 2.52
N MET A 105 5.69 -14.31 1.90
CA MET A 105 4.69 -13.30 1.58
C MET A 105 4.64 -13.00 0.09
N LEU A 106 5.71 -12.47 -0.51
CA LEU A 106 5.67 -11.97 -1.89
C LEU A 106 5.37 -13.08 -2.90
N MET A 107 5.96 -14.25 -2.74
CA MET A 107 5.74 -15.38 -3.68
C MET A 107 4.30 -15.91 -3.68
N GLY A 108 3.51 -15.61 -2.67
CA GLY A 108 2.13 -16.10 -2.54
C GLY A 108 1.06 -15.01 -2.65
N ILE A 109 1.43 -13.76 -2.87
CA ILE A 109 0.46 -12.66 -3.04
C ILE A 109 -0.34 -12.86 -4.33
N GLN A 110 -1.65 -12.65 -4.24
CA GLN A 110 -2.56 -12.65 -5.39
C GLN A 110 -3.37 -11.35 -5.43
N ALA A 111 -3.70 -10.87 -6.63
CA ALA A 111 -4.63 -9.79 -6.81
C ALA A 111 -6.07 -10.28 -6.57
N ASN A 112 -6.83 -9.56 -5.76
CA ASN A 112 -8.27 -9.78 -5.62
C ASN A 112 -8.99 -8.98 -6.73
N GLU A 113 -8.90 -9.47 -7.96
CA GLU A 113 -9.41 -8.77 -9.15
C GLU A 113 -10.86 -8.30 -9.00
N PRO A 114 -11.83 -9.12 -8.50
CA PRO A 114 -13.20 -8.65 -8.32
C PRO A 114 -13.32 -7.47 -7.35
N ARG A 115 -12.51 -7.46 -6.29
CA ARG A 115 -12.52 -6.36 -5.32
C ARG A 115 -11.89 -5.10 -5.88
N ILE A 116 -10.76 -5.25 -6.58
CA ILE A 116 -10.08 -4.16 -7.27
C ILE A 116 -11.01 -3.51 -8.29
N GLU A 117 -11.66 -4.32 -9.14
CA GLU A 117 -12.60 -3.84 -10.15
C GLU A 117 -13.77 -3.07 -9.52
N LYS A 118 -14.33 -3.60 -8.43
CA LYS A 118 -15.41 -2.91 -7.70
C LYS A 118 -14.95 -1.55 -7.18
N LEU A 119 -13.85 -1.49 -6.45
CA LEU A 119 -13.32 -0.23 -5.89
C LEU A 119 -12.95 0.78 -6.98
N MET A 120 -12.38 0.30 -8.08
CA MET A 120 -12.05 1.13 -9.23
C MET A 120 -13.31 1.76 -9.86
N LYS A 121 -14.36 0.98 -10.09
CA LYS A 121 -15.63 1.47 -10.65
C LYS A 121 -16.35 2.46 -9.72
N GLU A 122 -16.19 2.31 -8.42
CA GLU A 122 -16.73 3.23 -7.41
C GLU A 122 -15.90 4.52 -7.26
N SER A 123 -14.69 4.58 -7.83
CA SER A 123 -13.80 5.73 -7.69
C SER A 123 -14.31 6.96 -8.44
N LEU A 124 -14.51 8.05 -7.70
CA LEU A 124 -14.89 9.35 -8.29
C LEU A 124 -13.76 10.01 -9.09
N MET A 125 -12.52 9.54 -8.96
CA MET A 125 -11.38 10.06 -9.73
C MET A 125 -11.50 9.81 -11.24
N LEU A 126 -12.26 8.80 -11.64
CA LEU A 126 -12.51 8.46 -13.04
C LEU A 126 -13.25 9.57 -13.80
N VAL A 127 -13.89 10.49 -13.10
CA VAL A 127 -14.55 11.67 -13.71
C VAL A 127 -13.59 12.53 -14.53
N THR A 128 -12.30 12.47 -14.24
CA THR A 128 -11.27 13.20 -14.99
C THR A 128 -11.24 12.79 -16.48
N ALA A 129 -11.48 11.51 -16.77
CA ALA A 129 -11.56 11.04 -18.15
C ALA A 129 -12.83 11.52 -18.88
N LEU A 130 -13.91 11.78 -18.14
CA LEU A 130 -15.18 12.25 -18.69
C LEU A 130 -15.19 13.75 -19.00
N ALA A 131 -14.41 14.54 -18.26
CA ALA A 131 -14.40 15.99 -18.36
C ALA A 131 -14.12 16.55 -19.78
N PRO A 132 -13.22 15.98 -20.59
CA PRO A 132 -13.02 16.46 -21.98
C PRO A 132 -14.25 16.32 -22.87
N THR A 133 -15.12 15.34 -22.60
CA THR A 133 -16.31 15.02 -23.41
C THR A 133 -17.52 15.89 -23.01
N ILE A 134 -17.76 16.06 -21.73
CA ILE A 134 -18.97 16.75 -21.24
C ILE A 134 -18.69 18.15 -20.64
N GLY A 135 -17.44 18.55 -20.55
CA GLY A 135 -17.00 19.80 -19.91
C GLY A 135 -16.82 19.66 -18.39
N TYR A 136 -15.97 20.53 -17.83
CA TYR A 136 -15.59 20.49 -16.41
C TYR A 136 -16.78 20.64 -15.46
N ASP A 137 -17.70 21.57 -15.73
CA ASP A 137 -18.83 21.84 -14.84
C ASP A 137 -19.81 20.67 -14.78
N ASN A 138 -20.11 20.05 -15.93
CA ASN A 138 -20.94 18.85 -15.97
C ASN A 138 -20.26 17.65 -15.32
N ALA A 139 -18.95 17.45 -15.52
CA ALA A 139 -18.17 16.44 -14.85
C ALA A 139 -18.18 16.64 -13.31
N THR A 140 -18.04 17.87 -12.86
CA THR A 140 -18.15 18.23 -11.45
C THR A 140 -19.55 17.90 -10.91
N LYS A 141 -20.61 18.20 -11.67
CA LYS A 141 -22.00 17.88 -11.29
C LYS A 141 -22.19 16.36 -11.15
N VAL A 142 -21.71 15.57 -12.11
CA VAL A 142 -21.76 14.10 -12.04
C VAL A 142 -21.08 13.60 -10.78
N ALA A 143 -19.83 13.98 -10.52
CA ALA A 143 -19.08 13.52 -9.37
C ALA A 143 -19.74 13.88 -8.03
N LYS A 144 -20.22 15.12 -7.89
CA LYS A 144 -20.91 15.56 -6.67
C LYS A 144 -22.23 14.82 -6.46
N THR A 145 -22.98 14.57 -7.54
CA THR A 145 -24.26 13.85 -7.46
C THR A 145 -24.02 12.38 -7.12
N ALA A 146 -23.07 11.73 -7.77
CA ALA A 146 -22.67 10.35 -7.46
C ALA A 146 -22.26 10.21 -5.99
N HIS A 147 -21.42 11.11 -5.49
CA HIS A 147 -21.02 11.11 -4.07
C HIS A 147 -22.22 11.28 -3.12
N LYS A 148 -23.11 12.22 -3.41
CA LYS A 148 -24.30 12.48 -2.58
C LYS A 148 -25.25 11.30 -2.55
N ASN A 149 -25.46 10.65 -3.68
CA ASN A 149 -26.42 9.56 -3.84
C ASN A 149 -25.84 8.19 -3.50
N GLY A 150 -24.51 8.06 -3.33
CA GLY A 150 -23.84 6.78 -3.14
C GLY A 150 -23.86 5.89 -4.39
N THR A 151 -23.93 6.50 -5.57
CA THR A 151 -23.97 5.84 -6.89
C THR A 151 -22.64 5.95 -7.60
N THR A 152 -22.50 5.24 -8.72
CA THR A 152 -21.31 5.33 -9.57
C THR A 152 -21.37 6.56 -10.52
N LEU A 153 -20.22 6.97 -11.01
CA LEU A 153 -20.14 8.02 -12.04
C LEU A 153 -20.92 7.66 -13.30
N LYS A 154 -20.92 6.37 -13.67
CA LYS A 154 -21.65 5.87 -14.86
C LYS A 154 -23.14 6.06 -14.69
N GLU A 155 -23.70 5.60 -13.59
CA GLU A 155 -25.12 5.74 -13.28
C GLU A 155 -25.56 7.22 -13.32
N GLU A 156 -24.81 8.10 -12.69
CA GLU A 156 -25.19 9.51 -12.66
C GLU A 156 -24.95 10.27 -13.97
N ALA A 157 -23.92 9.95 -14.72
CA ALA A 157 -23.66 10.56 -16.02
C ALA A 157 -24.79 10.26 -17.01
N ILE A 158 -25.31 9.01 -16.99
CA ILE A 158 -26.44 8.57 -17.79
C ILE A 158 -27.75 9.19 -17.28
N ALA A 159 -28.02 9.13 -15.97
CA ALA A 159 -29.24 9.69 -15.36
C ALA A 159 -29.38 11.19 -15.58
N LEU A 160 -28.28 11.92 -15.59
CA LEU A 160 -28.24 13.37 -15.88
C LEU A 160 -28.28 13.68 -17.39
N GLY A 161 -28.24 12.67 -18.24
CA GLY A 161 -28.35 12.81 -19.69
C GLY A 161 -27.10 13.42 -20.36
N PHE A 162 -25.94 13.35 -19.73
CA PHE A 162 -24.70 13.90 -20.30
C PHE A 162 -24.04 12.95 -21.29
N VAL A 163 -24.19 11.65 -21.11
CA VAL A 163 -23.69 10.60 -22.01
C VAL A 163 -24.61 9.39 -21.96
N ASP A 164 -24.56 8.56 -22.97
CA ASP A 164 -25.11 7.21 -22.94
C ASP A 164 -24.06 6.21 -22.42
N GLU A 165 -24.48 4.97 -22.18
CA GLU A 165 -23.63 3.91 -21.66
C GLU A 165 -22.43 3.63 -22.58
N ALA A 166 -22.67 3.54 -23.88
CA ALA A 166 -21.62 3.24 -24.87
C ALA A 166 -20.55 4.34 -24.90
N THR A 167 -20.97 5.60 -24.85
CA THR A 167 -20.06 6.74 -24.81
C THR A 167 -19.28 6.76 -23.49
N PHE A 168 -19.93 6.49 -22.36
CA PHE A 168 -19.23 6.43 -21.06
C PHE A 168 -18.13 5.38 -21.09
N ASP A 169 -18.44 4.15 -21.51
CA ASP A 169 -17.48 3.03 -21.54
C ASP A 169 -16.35 3.26 -22.57
N ALA A 170 -16.60 4.00 -23.63
CA ALA A 170 -15.57 4.36 -24.61
C ALA A 170 -14.59 5.43 -24.09
N VAL A 171 -15.07 6.34 -23.22
CA VAL A 171 -14.30 7.50 -22.74
C VAL A 171 -13.62 7.23 -21.41
N VAL A 172 -14.31 6.56 -20.48
CA VAL A 172 -13.77 6.27 -19.14
C VAL A 172 -13.03 4.95 -19.17
N ARG A 173 -11.77 5.02 -19.53
CA ARG A 173 -10.84 3.88 -19.68
C ARG A 173 -9.73 4.00 -18.63
N PRO A 174 -9.90 3.38 -17.44
CA PRO A 174 -8.91 3.48 -16.35
C PRO A 174 -7.50 3.07 -16.77
N GLU A 175 -7.38 2.06 -17.62
CA GLU A 175 -6.10 1.59 -18.16
C GLU A 175 -5.35 2.64 -19.00
N GLN A 176 -6.04 3.66 -19.48
CA GLN A 176 -5.44 4.77 -20.24
C GLN A 176 -5.08 5.97 -19.34
N MET A 177 -5.38 5.89 -18.05
CA MET A 177 -5.13 6.97 -17.07
C MET A 177 -3.82 6.79 -16.29
N ILE A 178 -3.15 5.65 -16.42
CA ILE A 178 -1.98 5.24 -15.63
C ILE A 178 -0.64 5.37 -16.37
N GLY A 179 -0.63 5.97 -17.54
CA GLY A 179 0.57 6.15 -18.36
C GLY A 179 0.56 7.43 -19.17
N PRO A 180 1.69 7.77 -19.81
CA PRO A 180 1.71 8.89 -20.77
C PRO A 180 0.69 8.63 -21.87
N LYS A 181 -0.06 9.67 -22.23
CA LYS A 181 -0.89 9.60 -23.44
C LYS A 181 0.03 9.50 -24.64
N ALA A 182 -0.16 8.45 -25.43
CA ALA A 182 0.51 8.29 -26.72
C ALA A 182 0.15 9.41 -27.69
#